data_2bf3b4b7dbbf39a03c3ef6ff3a28cc37
#
_entry.id   2bf3b4b7dbbf39a03c3ef6ff3a28cc37
#
_cell.length_a   1.000
_cell.length_b   1.000
_cell.length_c   1.000
_cell.angle_alpha   90.00
_cell.angle_beta   90.00
_cell.angle_gamma   90.00
#
_symmetry.space_group_name_H-M   'P 1'
#
loop_
_entity.id
_entity.type
_entity.pdbx_description
1 polymer ?
#
loop_
_entity_poly.entity_id
_entity_poly.type
_entity_poly.pdbx_seq_one_letter_code
_entity_poly.pdbx_strand_id
1 'polypeptide(L)'
;CLMEGVSQEAIALAGRLKLNKLCVMWDDNEITIDGKVSLSDNTDQLARFKASGWAVKAIDGHDHKQIQKALAWATKQSKPTLIACKTKIGKGAATMEGSHKTHGAALGATEIAATRQALHWSFDPFDLPEGIQKAWAKVGKQGAKTRKSWEARLLNHAQRDDFTRAMAGDLPTGAFEALDAKLKELVSSQPALATRQSSGEALETVFNAIPELIGGSADLTGSNNTFVKNTQIMDAPTYHGRYVNYGIREFGMAAAMNGMALHGGVIPYGGTFMVFSDYSRPAIRLAALMGTRVVHVLTHDSIGLGEDGPTHQPVEHLAALRAIPNLMVFRPADTVEALECWQVALQHKTTPSAMCLSRQKTPALRTTDAGENLSRKGAYELKAANGAAKVSLFATGTEVAIAIDAAAKLEAEGIATRVVSVPSFELFAQQPKAYQDAIIARGTVRIAVEAGLEQGWMRFIGEDGAFVGMTGFGASAPAEVLYEKFGITADAVIEAAKTRL
;
A
#
# COMPACT_ATOMS: atom_id res chain seq x y z
N CYS A 1 20.10 9.66 1.32
CA CYS A 1 19.06 8.70 0.83
C CYS A 1 19.65 7.34 0.45
N LEU A 2 20.85 7.28 -0.16
CA LEU A 2 21.43 6.00 -0.59
C LEU A 2 21.71 5.04 0.58
N MET A 3 21.88 5.55 1.79
CA MET A 3 22.14 4.78 3.02
C MET A 3 20.85 4.34 3.74
N GLU A 4 19.68 4.76 3.30
CA GLU A 4 18.41 4.30 3.86
C GLU A 4 18.21 2.79 3.68
N GLY A 5 17.56 2.15 4.64
CA GLY A 5 17.29 0.72 4.62
C GLY A 5 16.59 0.26 3.34
N VAL A 6 15.57 0.99 2.88
CA VAL A 6 14.83 0.67 1.64
C VAL A 6 15.71 0.72 0.39
N SER A 7 16.77 1.54 0.38
CA SER A 7 17.71 1.59 -0.74
C SER A 7 18.44 0.26 -0.91
N GLN A 8 18.71 -0.48 0.16
CA GLN A 8 19.36 -1.80 0.11
C GLN A 8 18.47 -2.82 -0.61
N GLU A 9 17.17 -2.78 -0.32
CA GLU A 9 16.18 -3.63 -0.99
C GLU A 9 16.05 -3.26 -2.47
N ALA A 10 15.98 -1.95 -2.78
CA ALA A 10 15.90 -1.43 -4.15
C ALA A 10 17.15 -1.78 -4.98
N ILE A 11 18.35 -1.66 -4.41
CA ILE A 11 19.61 -2.01 -5.07
C ILE A 11 19.63 -3.50 -5.47
N ALA A 12 19.29 -4.37 -4.53
CA ALA A 12 19.27 -5.81 -4.76
C ALA A 12 18.20 -6.20 -5.81
N LEU A 13 16.98 -5.63 -5.71
CA LEU A 13 15.89 -5.89 -6.65
C LEU A 13 16.21 -5.40 -8.07
N ALA A 14 16.72 -4.18 -8.22
CA ALA A 14 17.08 -3.61 -9.51
C ALA A 14 18.19 -4.39 -10.22
N GLY A 15 19.20 -4.85 -9.46
CA GLY A 15 20.26 -5.70 -9.99
C GLY A 15 19.74 -7.07 -10.44
N ARG A 16 18.90 -7.72 -9.62
CA ARG A 16 18.24 -8.99 -9.96
C ARG A 16 17.38 -8.88 -11.22
N LEU A 17 16.60 -7.82 -11.35
CA LEU A 17 15.75 -7.57 -12.51
C LEU A 17 16.53 -6.99 -13.71
N LYS A 18 17.83 -6.70 -13.57
CA LYS A 18 18.69 -6.12 -14.62
C LYS A 18 18.08 -4.85 -15.24
N LEU A 19 17.57 -3.92 -14.42
CA LEU A 19 16.91 -2.70 -14.88
C LEU A 19 17.90 -1.75 -15.57
N ASN A 20 18.30 -2.06 -16.79
CA ASN A 20 19.37 -1.37 -17.53
C ASN A 20 19.08 0.09 -17.91
N LYS A 21 17.83 0.54 -17.80
CA LYS A 21 17.47 1.95 -17.99
C LYS A 21 17.59 2.78 -16.71
N LEU A 22 17.81 2.12 -15.55
CA LEU A 22 18.02 2.80 -14.29
C LEU A 22 19.48 3.26 -14.19
N CYS A 23 19.67 4.58 -14.10
CA CYS A 23 20.96 5.21 -13.85
C CYS A 23 20.85 6.02 -12.55
N VAL A 24 21.64 5.66 -11.56
CA VAL A 24 21.74 6.36 -10.28
C VAL A 24 23.03 7.17 -10.27
N MET A 25 22.92 8.48 -10.06
CA MET A 25 24.05 9.36 -9.75
C MET A 25 24.08 9.57 -8.24
N TRP A 26 25.15 9.10 -7.60
CA TRP A 26 25.36 9.25 -6.18
C TRP A 26 26.28 10.43 -5.91
N ASP A 27 25.76 11.41 -5.16
CA ASP A 27 26.53 12.52 -4.64
C ASP A 27 27.40 12.04 -3.47
N ASP A 28 28.63 11.62 -3.79
CA ASP A 28 29.61 11.14 -2.83
C ASP A 28 30.44 12.29 -2.28
N ASN A 29 29.86 13.05 -1.36
CA ASN A 29 30.49 14.22 -0.74
C ASN A 29 31.12 13.93 0.63
N GLU A 30 31.08 12.68 1.11
CA GLU A 30 31.64 12.19 2.38
C GLU A 30 31.08 12.86 3.65
N ILE A 31 29.95 13.55 3.57
CA ILE A 31 29.36 14.27 4.68
C ILE A 31 27.94 13.80 4.97
N THR A 32 27.62 13.68 6.25
CA THR A 32 26.27 13.48 6.81
C THR A 32 25.91 14.67 7.70
N ILE A 33 24.73 14.64 8.31
CA ILE A 33 24.31 15.67 9.28
C ILE A 33 25.28 15.72 10.48
N ASP A 34 25.75 14.57 10.95
CA ASP A 34 26.64 14.47 12.11
C ASP A 34 28.11 14.81 11.80
N GLY A 35 28.50 14.83 10.52
CA GLY A 35 29.87 15.07 10.11
C GLY A 35 30.34 14.16 9.00
N LYS A 36 31.56 13.62 9.12
CA LYS A 36 32.13 12.73 8.10
C LYS A 36 31.36 11.39 8.05
N VAL A 37 31.11 10.89 6.84
CA VAL A 37 30.48 9.55 6.63
C VAL A 37 31.20 8.46 7.40
N SER A 38 32.54 8.53 7.53
CA SER A 38 33.35 7.54 8.26
C SER A 38 33.03 7.43 9.75
N LEU A 39 32.22 8.33 10.32
CA LEU A 39 31.68 8.18 11.68
C LEU A 39 30.67 7.05 11.82
N SER A 40 29.96 6.73 10.74
CA SER A 40 28.83 5.78 10.76
C SER A 40 28.88 4.72 9.66
N ASP A 41 29.62 4.92 8.57
CA ASP A 41 29.71 3.96 7.46
C ASP A 41 31.09 3.96 6.81
N ASN A 42 31.68 2.76 6.66
CA ASN A 42 32.93 2.50 5.98
C ASN A 42 32.76 1.53 4.80
N THR A 43 31.54 1.30 4.36
CA THR A 43 31.22 0.33 3.29
C THR A 43 31.75 0.84 1.96
N ASP A 44 32.48 0.00 1.22
CA ASP A 44 32.77 0.24 -0.20
C ASP A 44 31.48 0.10 -1.02
N GLN A 45 30.85 1.24 -1.29
CA GLN A 45 29.58 1.28 -1.99
C GLN A 45 29.70 0.80 -3.44
N LEU A 46 30.82 1.06 -4.13
CA LEU A 46 31.04 0.57 -5.49
C LEU A 46 31.14 -0.94 -5.53
N ALA A 47 31.88 -1.55 -4.61
CA ALA A 47 31.96 -3.00 -4.48
C ALA A 47 30.60 -3.62 -4.16
N ARG A 48 29.82 -3.01 -3.25
CA ARG A 48 28.49 -3.48 -2.88
C ARG A 48 27.51 -3.45 -4.06
N PHE A 49 27.43 -2.35 -4.81
CA PHE A 49 26.58 -2.26 -5.99
C PHE A 49 27.01 -3.25 -7.07
N LYS A 50 28.32 -3.42 -7.27
CA LYS A 50 28.87 -4.40 -8.22
C LYS A 50 28.46 -5.82 -7.83
N ALA A 51 28.55 -6.18 -6.56
CA ALA A 51 28.11 -7.47 -6.02
C ALA A 51 26.60 -7.69 -6.19
N SER A 52 25.80 -6.61 -6.13
CA SER A 52 24.35 -6.63 -6.40
C SER A 52 23.99 -6.66 -7.89
N GLY A 53 24.95 -6.80 -8.80
CA GLY A 53 24.68 -6.96 -10.23
C GLY A 53 24.61 -5.65 -11.02
N TRP A 54 25.08 -4.52 -10.47
CA TRP A 54 25.14 -3.23 -11.14
C TRP A 54 26.44 -3.02 -11.92
N ALA A 55 26.41 -2.17 -12.94
CA ALA A 55 27.60 -1.59 -13.53
C ALA A 55 27.93 -0.29 -12.78
N VAL A 56 29.20 -0.12 -12.38
CA VAL A 56 29.60 0.98 -11.51
C VAL A 56 30.73 1.80 -12.13
N LYS A 57 30.74 3.10 -11.87
CA LYS A 57 31.80 4.03 -12.31
C LYS A 57 31.95 5.15 -11.28
N ALA A 58 33.20 5.51 -10.95
CA ALA A 58 33.51 6.70 -10.18
C ALA A 58 33.99 7.82 -11.10
N ILE A 59 33.63 9.06 -10.78
CA ILE A 59 34.03 10.27 -11.51
C ILE A 59 34.25 11.44 -10.55
N ASP A 60 34.96 12.46 -11.00
CA ASP A 60 34.89 13.79 -10.40
C ASP A 60 33.51 14.39 -10.74
N GLY A 61 32.65 14.58 -9.71
CA GLY A 61 31.31 15.14 -9.86
C GLY A 61 31.26 16.63 -10.17
N HIS A 62 32.42 17.30 -10.22
CA HIS A 62 32.56 18.69 -10.64
C HIS A 62 33.16 18.83 -12.03
N ASP A 63 33.60 17.74 -12.68
CA ASP A 63 34.10 17.74 -14.06
C ASP A 63 32.96 17.43 -15.05
N HIS A 64 32.48 18.44 -15.74
CA HIS A 64 31.41 18.33 -16.74
C HIS A 64 31.71 17.30 -17.85
N LYS A 65 33.01 17.17 -18.26
CA LYS A 65 33.39 16.20 -19.29
C LYS A 65 33.31 14.76 -18.79
N GLN A 66 33.69 14.52 -17.53
CA GLN A 66 33.55 13.20 -16.91
C GLN A 66 32.07 12.83 -16.71
N ILE A 67 31.26 13.78 -16.28
CA ILE A 67 29.81 13.59 -16.14
C ILE A 67 29.19 13.20 -17.49
N GLN A 68 29.45 13.95 -18.55
CA GLN A 68 28.95 13.66 -19.90
C GLN A 68 29.36 12.28 -20.40
N LYS A 69 30.65 11.92 -20.23
CA LYS A 69 31.17 10.59 -20.62
C LYS A 69 30.54 9.46 -19.81
N ALA A 70 30.29 9.67 -18.50
CA ALA A 70 29.67 8.68 -17.61
C ALA A 70 28.19 8.44 -17.96
N LEU A 71 27.45 9.50 -18.27
CA LEU A 71 26.05 9.38 -18.72
C LEU A 71 25.98 8.65 -20.07
N ALA A 72 26.85 8.99 -21.04
CA ALA A 72 26.93 8.27 -22.31
C ALA A 72 27.36 6.80 -22.15
N TRP A 73 28.17 6.48 -21.14
CA TRP A 73 28.54 5.10 -20.82
C TRP A 73 27.33 4.35 -20.19
N ALA A 74 26.58 4.98 -19.31
CA ALA A 74 25.42 4.38 -18.62
C ALA A 74 24.36 3.90 -19.63
N THR A 75 24.08 4.67 -20.68
CA THR A 75 23.10 4.32 -21.73
C THR A 75 23.44 3.07 -22.53
N LYS A 76 24.69 2.59 -22.46
CA LYS A 76 25.20 1.42 -23.20
C LYS A 76 25.25 0.15 -22.33
N GLN A 77 24.86 0.24 -21.06
CA GLN A 77 24.95 -0.90 -20.15
C GLN A 77 23.72 -1.81 -20.27
N SER A 78 23.93 -3.11 -20.07
CA SER A 78 22.87 -4.11 -19.99
C SER A 78 22.37 -4.35 -18.54
N LYS A 79 22.82 -3.54 -17.59
CA LYS A 79 22.57 -3.62 -16.15
C LYS A 79 22.22 -2.24 -15.63
N PRO A 80 21.56 -2.11 -14.48
CA PRO A 80 21.43 -0.83 -13.80
C PRO A 80 22.82 -0.24 -13.51
N THR A 81 22.93 1.07 -13.50
CA THR A 81 24.23 1.77 -13.38
C THR A 81 24.26 2.67 -12.16
N LEU A 82 25.40 2.63 -11.45
CA LEU A 82 25.77 3.61 -10.43
C LEU A 82 26.93 4.45 -10.95
N ILE A 83 26.76 5.76 -10.94
CA ILE A 83 27.84 6.75 -11.15
C ILE A 83 28.10 7.40 -9.79
N ALA A 84 29.20 7.05 -9.14
CA ALA A 84 29.66 7.69 -7.91
C ALA A 84 30.35 9.01 -8.29
N CYS A 85 29.69 10.12 -7.98
CA CYS A 85 30.15 11.47 -8.28
C CYS A 85 30.85 12.04 -7.05
N LYS A 86 32.17 12.05 -7.04
CA LYS A 86 32.93 12.68 -5.96
C LYS A 86 32.73 14.17 -6.01
N THR A 87 32.17 14.72 -4.92
CA THR A 87 31.84 16.14 -4.84
C THR A 87 32.28 16.72 -3.48
N LYS A 88 32.04 18.00 -3.31
CA LYS A 88 32.17 18.71 -2.03
C LYS A 88 30.85 19.36 -1.70
N ILE A 89 30.31 19.07 -0.52
CA ILE A 89 29.12 19.75 -0.02
C ILE A 89 29.40 21.25 0.12
N GLY A 90 28.43 22.09 -0.22
CA GLY A 90 28.59 23.56 -0.11
C GLY A 90 29.71 24.11 -0.99
N LYS A 91 29.99 23.49 -2.17
CA LYS A 91 31.04 23.95 -3.08
C LYS A 91 30.92 25.43 -3.39
N GLY A 92 32.05 26.15 -3.23
CA GLY A 92 32.15 27.60 -3.42
C GLY A 92 31.82 28.42 -2.18
N ALA A 93 31.32 27.80 -1.11
CA ALA A 93 31.14 28.50 0.16
C ALA A 93 32.53 28.84 0.77
N ALA A 94 32.76 30.11 1.07
CA ALA A 94 34.10 30.61 1.40
C ALA A 94 34.69 29.97 2.66
N THR A 95 33.87 29.77 3.70
CA THR A 95 34.28 29.21 5.00
C THR A 95 33.61 27.90 5.36
N MET A 96 32.57 27.50 4.60
CA MET A 96 31.74 26.34 4.92
C MET A 96 31.85 25.20 3.87
N GLU A 97 32.65 25.35 2.81
CA GLU A 97 32.85 24.27 1.83
C GLU A 97 33.37 22.99 2.51
N GLY A 98 32.71 21.86 2.25
CA GLY A 98 33.05 20.59 2.85
C GLY A 98 32.56 20.39 4.29
N SER A 99 31.83 21.35 4.85
CA SER A 99 31.34 21.29 6.23
C SER A 99 29.95 20.70 6.31
N HIS A 100 29.70 19.84 7.32
CA HIS A 100 28.36 19.33 7.65
C HIS A 100 27.35 20.45 7.98
N LYS A 101 27.83 21.65 8.37
CA LYS A 101 26.97 22.81 8.67
C LYS A 101 26.21 23.31 7.44
N THR A 102 26.60 22.92 6.21
CA THR A 102 25.86 23.22 4.97
C THR A 102 24.77 22.21 4.66
N HIS A 103 24.68 21.11 5.43
CA HIS A 103 23.67 20.07 5.21
C HIS A 103 22.29 20.57 5.66
N GLY A 104 21.46 20.99 4.71
CA GLY A 104 20.07 21.42 4.97
C GLY A 104 19.94 22.75 5.73
N ALA A 105 21.01 23.51 5.94
CA ALA A 105 20.99 24.80 6.60
C ALA A 105 21.25 25.96 5.62
N ALA A 106 20.59 27.08 5.86
CA ALA A 106 20.87 28.30 5.11
C ALA A 106 22.28 28.83 5.42
N LEU A 107 23.02 29.22 4.38
CA LEU A 107 24.39 29.74 4.52
C LEU A 107 24.44 31.08 5.27
N GLY A 108 23.36 31.90 5.23
CA GLY A 108 23.32 33.24 5.75
C GLY A 108 23.89 34.28 4.76
N ALA A 109 23.55 35.56 4.98
CA ALA A 109 23.81 36.64 4.03
C ALA A 109 25.31 36.82 3.72
N THR A 110 26.15 36.76 4.75
CA THR A 110 27.61 36.96 4.60
C THR A 110 28.24 35.84 3.77
N GLU A 111 27.91 34.59 4.08
CA GLU A 111 28.45 33.42 3.35
C GLU A 111 27.90 33.35 1.89
N ILE A 112 26.65 33.74 1.69
CA ILE A 112 26.05 33.84 0.35
C ILE A 112 26.82 34.87 -0.50
N ALA A 113 27.11 36.08 0.06
CA ALA A 113 27.86 37.11 -0.64
C ALA A 113 29.25 36.61 -1.04
N ALA A 114 29.98 35.97 -0.14
CA ALA A 114 31.28 35.38 -0.40
C ALA A 114 31.20 34.22 -1.40
N THR A 115 30.21 33.37 -1.35
CA THR A 115 29.98 32.27 -2.31
C THR A 115 29.71 32.82 -3.71
N ARG A 116 28.90 33.87 -3.83
CA ARG A 116 28.63 34.52 -5.14
C ARG A 116 29.93 35.06 -5.76
N GLN A 117 30.76 35.67 -4.93
CA GLN A 117 32.08 36.16 -5.37
C GLN A 117 32.99 34.99 -5.81
N ALA A 118 33.09 33.94 -5.02
CA ALA A 118 33.90 32.74 -5.34
C ALA A 118 33.44 32.02 -6.62
N LEU A 119 32.14 32.01 -6.89
CA LEU A 119 31.54 31.42 -8.09
C LEU A 119 31.45 32.41 -9.26
N HIS A 120 31.96 33.65 -9.13
CA HIS A 120 31.84 34.70 -10.11
C HIS A 120 30.41 34.98 -10.58
N TRP A 121 29.45 34.90 -9.64
CA TRP A 121 28.03 35.15 -9.89
C TRP A 121 27.66 36.58 -9.52
N SER A 122 27.54 37.45 -10.53
CA SER A 122 27.31 38.90 -10.34
C SER A 122 25.84 39.34 -10.48
N PHE A 123 24.95 38.41 -10.81
CA PHE A 123 23.53 38.74 -11.02
C PHE A 123 22.78 38.81 -9.73
N ASP A 124 21.72 39.64 -9.67
CA ASP A 124 20.85 39.76 -8.50
C ASP A 124 20.10 38.44 -8.17
N PRO A 125 19.59 38.26 -6.95
CA PRO A 125 18.73 37.12 -6.61
C PRO A 125 17.56 37.01 -7.59
N PHE A 126 17.32 35.79 -8.13
CA PHE A 126 16.28 35.48 -9.13
C PHE A 126 16.51 36.11 -10.52
N ASP A 127 17.58 36.85 -10.74
CA ASP A 127 17.96 37.32 -12.07
C ASP A 127 18.77 36.25 -12.80
N LEU A 128 18.25 35.76 -13.92
CA LEU A 128 18.89 34.76 -14.76
C LEU A 128 19.47 35.39 -16.01
N PRO A 129 20.78 35.22 -16.30
CA PRO A 129 21.40 35.72 -17.53
C PRO A 129 20.67 35.27 -18.78
N GLU A 130 20.40 36.20 -19.69
CA GLU A 130 19.66 35.93 -20.93
C GLU A 130 20.30 34.79 -21.76
N GLY A 131 21.61 34.66 -21.76
CA GLY A 131 22.33 33.58 -22.44
C GLY A 131 21.97 32.20 -21.87
N ILE A 132 21.84 32.07 -20.54
CA ILE A 132 21.43 30.85 -19.86
C ILE A 132 19.98 30.53 -20.20
N GLN A 133 19.07 31.51 -20.09
CA GLN A 133 17.65 31.33 -20.44
C GLN A 133 17.50 30.86 -21.91
N LYS A 134 18.22 31.47 -22.85
CA LYS A 134 18.20 31.07 -24.26
C LYS A 134 18.73 29.65 -24.47
N ALA A 135 19.81 29.26 -23.75
CA ALA A 135 20.36 27.90 -23.82
C ALA A 135 19.36 26.86 -23.35
N TRP A 136 18.70 27.05 -22.20
CA TRP A 136 17.64 26.17 -21.70
C TRP A 136 16.43 26.12 -22.63
N ALA A 137 15.97 27.27 -23.15
CA ALA A 137 14.87 27.34 -24.11
C ALA A 137 15.19 26.55 -25.41
N LYS A 138 16.45 26.57 -25.87
CA LYS A 138 16.90 25.79 -27.02
C LYS A 138 16.78 24.29 -26.77
N VAL A 139 17.17 23.79 -25.58
CA VAL A 139 17.03 22.37 -25.18
C VAL A 139 15.55 22.00 -25.16
N GLY A 140 14.69 22.82 -24.53
CA GLY A 140 13.25 22.60 -24.50
C GLY A 140 12.61 22.53 -25.90
N LYS A 141 13.02 23.39 -26.84
CA LYS A 141 12.56 23.34 -28.24
C LYS A 141 12.92 22.04 -28.95
N GLN A 142 14.10 21.47 -28.67
CA GLN A 142 14.51 20.16 -29.23
C GLN A 142 13.59 19.04 -28.68
N GLY A 143 13.31 19.06 -27.37
CA GLY A 143 12.35 18.15 -26.74
C GLY A 143 10.95 18.26 -27.34
N ALA A 144 10.46 19.46 -27.58
CA ALA A 144 9.16 19.70 -28.21
C ALA A 144 9.03 19.06 -29.60
N LYS A 145 10.09 19.10 -30.42
CA LYS A 145 10.11 18.43 -31.75
C LYS A 145 9.95 16.91 -31.59
N THR A 146 10.69 16.30 -30.66
CA THR A 146 10.63 14.86 -30.37
C THR A 146 9.22 14.47 -29.87
N ARG A 147 8.68 15.26 -28.96
CA ARG A 147 7.32 15.08 -28.44
C ARG A 147 6.28 15.12 -29.56
N LYS A 148 6.30 16.14 -30.44
CA LYS A 148 5.37 16.25 -31.57
C LYS A 148 5.41 15.02 -32.49
N SER A 149 6.61 14.49 -32.76
CA SER A 149 6.77 13.27 -33.56
C SER A 149 6.21 12.04 -32.85
N TRP A 150 6.33 11.96 -31.50
CA TRP A 150 5.74 10.90 -30.71
C TRP A 150 4.21 11.00 -30.69
N GLU A 151 3.65 12.18 -30.47
CA GLU A 151 2.20 12.44 -30.49
C GLU A 151 1.59 12.05 -31.83
N ALA A 152 2.25 12.36 -32.94
CA ALA A 152 1.78 11.95 -34.27
C ALA A 152 1.79 10.41 -34.46
N ARG A 153 2.76 9.70 -33.90
CA ARG A 153 2.74 8.21 -33.90
C ARG A 153 1.62 7.66 -33.03
N LEU A 154 1.41 8.24 -31.82
CA LEU A 154 0.34 7.83 -30.93
C LEU A 154 -1.04 8.02 -31.56
N LEU A 155 -1.26 9.18 -32.20
CA LEU A 155 -2.53 9.50 -32.85
C LEU A 155 -2.97 8.44 -33.88
N ASN A 156 -2.00 7.81 -34.57
CA ASN A 156 -2.24 6.83 -35.59
C ASN A 156 -2.06 5.37 -35.10
N HIS A 157 -1.83 5.16 -33.79
CA HIS A 157 -1.62 3.82 -33.24
C HIS A 157 -2.93 3.13 -32.94
N ALA A 158 -3.05 1.84 -33.27
CA ALA A 158 -4.28 1.06 -33.06
C ALA A 158 -4.72 0.99 -31.59
N GLN A 159 -3.75 0.98 -30.65
CA GLN A 159 -3.99 0.91 -29.21
C GLN A 159 -3.98 2.30 -28.54
N ARG A 160 -4.17 3.40 -29.29
CA ARG A 160 -4.14 4.76 -28.75
C ARG A 160 -5.12 4.96 -27.60
N ASP A 161 -6.35 4.50 -27.77
CA ASP A 161 -7.42 4.75 -26.81
C ASP A 161 -7.18 3.97 -25.52
N ASP A 162 -6.74 2.71 -25.60
CA ASP A 162 -6.34 1.90 -24.45
C ASP A 162 -5.14 2.52 -23.71
N PHE A 163 -4.13 2.96 -24.45
CA PHE A 163 -2.98 3.63 -23.85
C PHE A 163 -3.39 4.91 -23.12
N THR A 164 -4.24 5.73 -23.76
CA THR A 164 -4.70 7.00 -23.18
C THR A 164 -5.55 6.73 -21.93
N ARG A 165 -6.44 5.76 -21.99
CA ARG A 165 -7.28 5.33 -20.87
C ARG A 165 -6.40 4.84 -19.69
N ALA A 166 -5.47 3.94 -19.97
CA ALA A 166 -4.56 3.39 -18.95
C ALA A 166 -3.71 4.50 -18.29
N MET A 167 -3.15 5.42 -19.09
CA MET A 167 -2.37 6.55 -18.56
C MET A 167 -3.20 7.54 -17.76
N ALA A 168 -4.50 7.66 -18.04
CA ALA A 168 -5.44 8.44 -17.23
C ALA A 168 -5.89 7.73 -15.94
N GLY A 169 -5.47 6.44 -15.76
CA GLY A 169 -5.88 5.61 -14.64
C GLY A 169 -7.34 5.16 -14.69
N ASP A 170 -7.98 5.24 -15.86
CA ASP A 170 -9.36 4.78 -16.06
C ASP A 170 -9.38 3.26 -16.26
N LEU A 171 -10.39 2.61 -15.67
CA LEU A 171 -10.62 1.18 -15.87
C LEU A 171 -11.28 0.93 -17.24
N PRO A 172 -11.09 -0.26 -17.83
CA PRO A 172 -11.81 -0.65 -19.02
C PRO A 172 -13.32 -0.65 -18.79
N THR A 173 -14.10 -0.38 -19.86
CA THR A 173 -15.54 -0.60 -19.83
C THR A 173 -15.81 -2.07 -19.56
N GLY A 174 -16.77 -2.38 -18.69
CA GLY A 174 -17.09 -3.76 -18.31
C GLY A 174 -16.07 -4.43 -17.40
N ALA A 175 -15.13 -3.68 -16.80
CA ALA A 175 -14.06 -4.21 -15.94
C ALA A 175 -14.54 -5.14 -14.80
N PHE A 176 -15.80 -5.00 -14.38
CA PHE A 176 -16.37 -5.76 -13.27
C PHE A 176 -17.51 -6.70 -13.66
N GLU A 177 -17.86 -6.83 -14.93
CA GLU A 177 -18.97 -7.72 -15.37
C GLU A 177 -18.75 -9.17 -14.92
N ALA A 178 -17.53 -9.69 -15.06
CA ALA A 178 -17.18 -11.02 -14.60
C ALA A 178 -17.23 -11.14 -13.08
N LEU A 179 -16.84 -10.08 -12.34
CA LEU A 179 -16.90 -10.03 -10.88
C LEU A 179 -18.36 -10.03 -10.40
N ASP A 180 -19.23 -9.26 -11.04
CA ASP A 180 -20.66 -9.19 -10.70
C ASP A 180 -21.35 -10.53 -10.98
N ALA A 181 -20.96 -11.24 -12.06
CA ALA A 181 -21.44 -12.60 -12.32
C ALA A 181 -20.93 -13.59 -11.26
N LYS A 182 -19.67 -13.49 -10.87
CA LYS A 182 -19.07 -14.33 -9.82
C LYS A 182 -19.70 -14.10 -8.46
N LEU A 183 -20.04 -12.86 -8.11
CA LEU A 183 -20.77 -12.55 -6.88
C LEU A 183 -22.11 -13.29 -6.78
N LYS A 184 -22.89 -13.32 -7.87
CA LYS A 184 -24.15 -14.06 -7.93
C LYS A 184 -23.97 -15.58 -7.76
N GLU A 185 -22.92 -16.14 -8.39
CA GLU A 185 -22.55 -17.54 -8.21
C GLU A 185 -22.23 -17.85 -6.74
N LEU A 186 -21.42 -16.99 -6.09
CA LEU A 186 -20.96 -17.17 -4.72
C LEU A 186 -22.10 -17.06 -3.68
N VAL A 187 -23.04 -16.15 -3.89
CA VAL A 187 -24.27 -16.07 -3.08
C VAL A 187 -25.06 -17.36 -3.14
N SER A 188 -25.10 -18.03 -4.31
CA SER A 188 -25.82 -19.30 -4.48
C SER A 188 -25.05 -20.51 -3.94
N SER A 189 -23.73 -20.57 -4.17
CA SER A 189 -22.88 -21.70 -3.79
C SER A 189 -22.41 -21.68 -2.33
N GLN A 190 -22.41 -20.52 -1.70
CA GLN A 190 -22.10 -20.29 -0.28
C GLN A 190 -20.81 -20.99 0.21
N PRO A 191 -19.65 -20.77 -0.45
CA PRO A 191 -18.42 -21.47 -0.09
C PRO A 191 -17.86 -20.96 1.22
N ALA A 192 -17.39 -21.86 2.08
CA ALA A 192 -16.63 -21.53 3.27
C ALA A 192 -15.14 -21.44 2.93
N LEU A 193 -14.65 -20.24 2.63
CA LEU A 193 -13.27 -19.95 2.25
C LEU A 193 -12.60 -19.03 3.28
N ALA A 194 -11.25 -19.10 3.36
CA ALA A 194 -10.50 -18.04 3.99
C ALA A 194 -10.56 -16.78 3.11
N THR A 195 -10.66 -15.58 3.71
CA THR A 195 -10.82 -14.37 2.90
C THR A 195 -9.61 -14.07 2.01
N ARG A 196 -8.41 -14.60 2.33
CA ARG A 196 -7.26 -14.59 1.41
C ARG A 196 -7.50 -15.43 0.15
N GLN A 197 -8.21 -16.56 0.25
CA GLN A 197 -8.59 -17.39 -0.89
C GLN A 197 -9.66 -16.67 -1.72
N SER A 198 -10.60 -16.04 -1.06
CA SER A 198 -11.63 -15.21 -1.70
C SER A 198 -11.02 -14.01 -2.45
N SER A 199 -9.96 -13.41 -1.91
CA SER A 199 -9.16 -12.38 -2.60
C SER A 199 -8.48 -12.94 -3.86
N GLY A 200 -7.98 -14.18 -3.82
CA GLY A 200 -7.46 -14.88 -5.00
C GLY A 200 -8.54 -15.09 -6.08
N GLU A 201 -9.76 -15.50 -5.69
CA GLU A 201 -10.90 -15.62 -6.60
C GLU A 201 -11.27 -14.27 -7.24
N ALA A 202 -11.23 -13.17 -6.48
CA ALA A 202 -11.45 -11.83 -7.01
C ALA A 202 -10.39 -11.46 -8.06
N LEU A 203 -9.11 -11.71 -7.76
CA LEU A 203 -8.01 -11.46 -8.69
C LEU A 203 -8.13 -12.29 -9.96
N GLU A 204 -8.39 -13.60 -9.86
CA GLU A 204 -8.63 -14.48 -11.03
C GLU A 204 -9.74 -13.93 -11.94
N THR A 205 -10.76 -13.32 -11.33
CA THR A 205 -11.92 -12.79 -12.03
C THR A 205 -11.62 -11.48 -12.77
N VAL A 206 -10.92 -10.53 -12.10
CA VAL A 206 -10.71 -9.18 -12.67
C VAL A 206 -9.45 -9.04 -13.50
N PHE A 207 -8.46 -9.94 -13.36
CA PHE A 207 -7.13 -9.79 -13.92
C PHE A 207 -7.10 -9.70 -15.45
N ASN A 208 -7.96 -10.46 -16.11
CA ASN A 208 -8.06 -10.43 -17.57
C ASN A 208 -8.86 -9.22 -18.09
N ALA A 209 -9.83 -8.76 -17.29
CA ALA A 209 -10.64 -7.59 -17.63
C ALA A 209 -9.90 -6.27 -17.41
N ILE A 210 -8.87 -6.26 -16.54
CA ILE A 210 -8.05 -5.09 -16.21
C ILE A 210 -6.58 -5.40 -16.54
N PRO A 211 -6.17 -5.21 -17.80
CA PRO A 211 -4.80 -5.54 -18.24
C PRO A 211 -3.71 -4.73 -17.56
N GLU A 212 -4.04 -3.61 -16.92
CA GLU A 212 -3.13 -2.75 -16.17
C GLU A 212 -2.72 -3.33 -14.82
N LEU A 213 -3.38 -4.38 -14.32
CA LEU A 213 -3.03 -5.01 -13.04
C LEU A 213 -1.64 -5.66 -13.11
N ILE A 214 -0.77 -5.26 -12.19
CA ILE A 214 0.54 -5.88 -11.96
C ILE A 214 0.61 -6.35 -10.51
N GLY A 215 0.73 -7.66 -10.32
CA GLY A 215 0.79 -8.30 -9.02
C GLY A 215 2.20 -8.54 -8.52
N GLY A 216 2.29 -8.91 -7.25
CA GLY A 216 3.53 -9.40 -6.65
C GLY A 216 3.37 -9.87 -5.23
N SER A 217 4.46 -10.37 -4.65
CA SER A 217 4.51 -10.76 -3.24
C SER A 217 5.93 -10.65 -2.71
N ALA A 218 6.04 -10.35 -1.41
CA ALA A 218 7.29 -10.37 -0.66
C ALA A 218 7.59 -11.81 -0.17
N ASP A 219 7.87 -12.71 -1.12
CA ASP A 219 8.22 -14.12 -0.90
C ASP A 219 7.13 -15.00 -0.25
N LEU A 220 5.87 -14.55 -0.30
CA LEU A 220 4.71 -15.22 0.31
C LEU A 220 3.59 -15.52 -0.69
N THR A 221 3.92 -15.67 -1.97
CA THR A 221 2.96 -15.82 -3.08
C THR A 221 1.84 -16.84 -2.80
N GLY A 222 2.20 -18.06 -2.41
CA GLY A 222 1.23 -19.13 -2.11
C GLY A 222 0.38 -18.84 -0.88
N SER A 223 0.97 -18.20 0.15
CA SER A 223 0.27 -17.84 1.37
C SER A 223 -0.69 -16.66 1.18
N ASN A 224 -0.32 -15.70 0.34
CA ASN A 224 -1.13 -14.51 0.07
C ASN A 224 -2.19 -14.71 -1.01
N ASN A 225 -2.12 -15.77 -1.82
CA ASN A 225 -2.99 -16.02 -2.98
C ASN A 225 -3.01 -14.85 -3.98
N THR A 226 -1.84 -14.26 -4.25
CA THR A 226 -1.69 -13.09 -5.13
C THR A 226 -1.34 -13.43 -6.57
N PHE A 227 -0.96 -14.68 -6.85
CA PHE A 227 -0.62 -15.14 -8.20
C PHE A 227 -1.86 -15.62 -8.94
N VAL A 228 -2.14 -15.01 -10.08
CA VAL A 228 -3.24 -15.40 -10.97
C VAL A 228 -2.74 -16.47 -11.94
N LYS A 229 -3.54 -17.51 -12.16
CA LYS A 229 -3.21 -18.64 -13.07
C LYS A 229 -2.88 -18.13 -14.47
N ASN A 230 -1.92 -18.78 -15.11
CA ASN A 230 -1.44 -18.44 -16.45
C ASN A 230 -0.77 -17.06 -16.59
N THR A 231 -0.54 -16.35 -15.48
CA THR A 231 0.25 -15.11 -15.49
C THR A 231 1.73 -15.43 -15.59
N GLN A 232 2.46 -14.64 -16.39
CA GLN A 232 3.90 -14.74 -16.49
C GLN A 232 4.59 -13.88 -15.44
N ILE A 233 5.72 -14.38 -14.91
CA ILE A 233 6.59 -13.61 -14.03
C ILE A 233 7.31 -12.54 -14.85
N MET A 234 7.31 -11.31 -14.33
CA MET A 234 8.08 -10.20 -14.91
C MET A 234 9.55 -10.40 -14.59
N ASP A 235 10.35 -10.70 -15.59
CA ASP A 235 11.79 -10.91 -15.45
C ASP A 235 12.54 -10.50 -16.73
N ALA A 236 13.87 -10.27 -16.57
CA ALA A 236 14.75 -10.00 -17.69
C ALA A 236 14.87 -11.24 -18.61
N PRO A 237 15.06 -11.05 -19.93
CA PRO A 237 15.20 -9.79 -20.64
C PRO A 237 13.90 -9.19 -21.18
N THR A 238 12.78 -9.89 -21.10
CA THR A 238 11.56 -9.55 -21.83
C THR A 238 10.58 -8.64 -21.08
N TYR A 239 10.50 -8.77 -19.77
CA TYR A 239 9.59 -8.01 -18.87
C TYR A 239 8.09 -8.04 -19.27
N HIS A 240 7.66 -9.06 -20.02
CA HIS A 240 6.26 -9.15 -20.47
C HIS A 240 5.29 -9.66 -19.41
N GLY A 241 5.82 -10.19 -18.29
CA GLY A 241 5.01 -10.68 -17.20
C GLY A 241 4.26 -9.58 -16.45
N ARG A 242 3.19 -9.97 -15.76
CA ARG A 242 2.40 -9.10 -14.89
C ARG A 242 2.46 -9.52 -13.40
N TYR A 243 3.52 -10.26 -13.02
CA TYR A 243 3.76 -10.65 -11.63
C TYR A 243 5.22 -10.50 -11.25
N VAL A 244 5.50 -9.83 -10.14
CA VAL A 244 6.86 -9.57 -9.65
C VAL A 244 7.12 -10.36 -8.38
N ASN A 245 8.17 -11.18 -8.39
CA ASN A 245 8.70 -11.79 -7.18
C ASN A 245 9.64 -10.78 -6.49
N TYR A 246 9.12 -10.05 -5.50
CA TYR A 246 9.90 -9.04 -4.79
C TYR A 246 10.94 -9.64 -3.84
N GLY A 247 10.76 -10.93 -3.44
CA GLY A 247 11.54 -11.55 -2.38
C GLY A 247 11.21 -10.94 -1.01
N ILE A 248 12.01 -11.23 0.01
CA ILE A 248 11.81 -10.73 1.38
C ILE A 248 12.18 -9.24 1.43
N ARG A 249 11.30 -8.39 0.88
CA ARG A 249 11.49 -6.93 0.70
C ARG A 249 10.15 -6.21 0.76
N GLU A 250 9.52 -6.19 1.91
CA GLU A 250 8.18 -5.60 2.09
C GLU A 250 8.20 -4.10 1.82
N PHE A 251 9.21 -3.39 2.33
CA PHE A 251 9.35 -1.95 2.10
C PHE A 251 9.67 -1.66 0.63
N GLY A 252 10.63 -2.37 0.04
CA GLY A 252 11.00 -2.23 -1.37
C GLY A 252 9.85 -2.55 -2.32
N MET A 253 9.04 -3.58 -2.01
CA MET A 253 7.81 -3.90 -2.74
C MET A 253 6.82 -2.73 -2.70
N ALA A 254 6.46 -2.27 -1.51
CA ALA A 254 5.49 -1.19 -1.36
C ALA A 254 5.98 0.12 -2.00
N ALA A 255 7.26 0.45 -1.87
CA ALA A 255 7.86 1.63 -2.51
C ALA A 255 7.90 1.51 -4.05
N ALA A 256 8.21 0.31 -4.59
CA ALA A 256 8.17 0.06 -6.02
C ALA A 256 6.74 0.17 -6.58
N MET A 257 5.73 -0.35 -5.86
CA MET A 257 4.32 -0.19 -6.23
C MET A 257 3.92 1.29 -6.27
N ASN A 258 4.35 2.11 -5.31
CA ASN A 258 4.13 3.55 -5.34
C ASN A 258 4.74 4.18 -6.59
N GLY A 259 5.97 3.82 -6.94
CA GLY A 259 6.64 4.29 -8.15
C GLY A 259 5.92 3.88 -9.44
N MET A 260 5.42 2.65 -9.52
CA MET A 260 4.63 2.18 -10.66
C MET A 260 3.30 2.94 -10.79
N ALA A 261 2.59 3.15 -9.68
CA ALA A 261 1.34 3.93 -9.67
C ALA A 261 1.57 5.38 -10.10
N LEU A 262 2.65 6.03 -9.64
CA LEU A 262 3.03 7.39 -10.02
C LEU A 262 3.44 7.51 -11.49
N HIS A 263 4.07 6.48 -12.05
CA HIS A 263 4.39 6.44 -13.48
C HIS A 263 3.12 6.43 -14.34
N GLY A 264 2.06 5.81 -13.85
CA GLY A 264 0.80 5.64 -14.58
C GLY A 264 0.83 4.46 -15.56
N GLY A 265 -0.33 4.14 -16.11
CA GLY A 265 -0.52 3.05 -17.08
C GLY A 265 -0.59 1.66 -16.46
N VAL A 266 -0.40 1.53 -15.14
CA VAL A 266 -0.49 0.25 -14.40
C VAL A 266 -1.16 0.45 -13.04
N ILE A 267 -1.73 -0.63 -12.51
CA ILE A 267 -2.38 -0.69 -11.20
C ILE A 267 -1.67 -1.78 -10.39
N PRO A 268 -0.76 -1.42 -9.47
CA PRO A 268 0.01 -2.38 -8.71
C PRO A 268 -0.78 -2.93 -7.52
N TYR A 269 -0.62 -4.24 -7.26
CA TYR A 269 -0.99 -4.88 -6.02
C TYR A 269 0.15 -5.78 -5.52
N GLY A 270 0.30 -5.89 -4.21
CA GLY A 270 1.37 -6.69 -3.63
C GLY A 270 1.02 -7.26 -2.28
N GLY A 271 1.47 -8.52 -2.05
CA GLY A 271 1.10 -9.30 -0.88
C GLY A 271 2.25 -9.52 0.10
N THR A 272 1.89 -9.48 1.39
CA THR A 272 2.68 -9.96 2.51
C THR A 272 1.76 -10.34 3.67
N PHE A 273 2.30 -10.85 4.78
CA PHE A 273 1.52 -10.97 6.01
C PHE A 273 1.24 -9.60 6.62
N MET A 274 0.10 -9.47 7.28
CA MET A 274 -0.33 -8.18 7.83
C MET A 274 0.66 -7.65 8.88
N VAL A 275 1.23 -8.51 9.72
CA VAL A 275 2.25 -8.12 10.71
C VAL A 275 3.46 -7.46 10.05
N PHE A 276 3.83 -7.87 8.83
CA PHE A 276 4.95 -7.30 8.10
C PHE A 276 4.64 -5.95 7.43
N SER A 277 3.41 -5.45 7.59
CA SER A 277 3.12 -4.03 7.30
C SER A 277 3.98 -3.08 8.14
N ASP A 278 4.52 -3.53 9.28
CA ASP A 278 5.48 -2.76 10.07
C ASP A 278 6.74 -2.40 9.28
N TYR A 279 7.23 -3.32 8.43
CA TYR A 279 8.37 -3.02 7.53
C TYR A 279 7.99 -2.08 6.40
N SER A 280 6.78 -2.20 5.84
CA SER A 280 6.33 -1.42 4.69
C SER A 280 5.54 -0.15 5.06
N ARG A 281 5.26 0.07 6.35
CA ARG A 281 4.43 1.18 6.83
C ARG A 281 4.80 2.56 6.27
N PRO A 282 6.08 2.96 6.18
CA PRO A 282 6.43 4.25 5.60
C PRO A 282 6.00 4.39 4.14
N ALA A 283 6.11 3.32 3.34
CA ALA A 283 5.67 3.32 1.95
C ALA A 283 4.15 3.32 1.81
N ILE A 284 3.41 2.59 2.66
CA ILE A 284 1.94 2.63 2.72
C ILE A 284 1.47 4.05 3.05
N ARG A 285 2.09 4.68 4.05
CA ARG A 285 1.80 6.08 4.41
C ARG A 285 2.09 7.05 3.27
N LEU A 286 3.19 6.85 2.53
CA LEU A 286 3.52 7.68 1.37
C LEU A 286 2.54 7.47 0.21
N ALA A 287 2.06 6.25 -0.03
CA ALA A 287 0.99 6.00 -1.01
C ALA A 287 -0.25 6.85 -0.70
N ALA A 288 -0.66 6.89 0.57
CA ALA A 288 -1.79 7.68 1.04
C ALA A 288 -1.56 9.19 0.90
N LEU A 289 -0.36 9.67 1.27
CA LEU A 289 0.04 11.07 1.15
C LEU A 289 0.08 11.55 -0.31
N MET A 290 0.58 10.70 -1.22
CA MET A 290 0.69 11.00 -2.64
C MET A 290 -0.63 10.79 -3.40
N GLY A 291 -1.63 10.19 -2.78
CA GLY A 291 -2.92 9.90 -3.41
C GLY A 291 -2.79 8.91 -4.58
N THR A 292 -2.15 7.76 -4.35
CA THR A 292 -1.91 6.75 -5.40
C THR A 292 -2.81 5.53 -5.22
N ARG A 293 -3.28 4.94 -6.33
CA ARG A 293 -4.00 3.67 -6.33
C ARG A 293 -3.01 2.50 -6.25
N VAL A 294 -2.82 2.00 -5.04
CA VAL A 294 -2.01 0.82 -4.73
C VAL A 294 -2.84 -0.11 -3.84
N VAL A 295 -2.85 -1.40 -4.12
CA VAL A 295 -3.57 -2.38 -3.28
C VAL A 295 -2.56 -3.23 -2.51
N HIS A 296 -2.52 -3.05 -1.19
CA HIS A 296 -1.73 -3.88 -0.27
C HIS A 296 -2.58 -5.07 0.18
N VAL A 297 -2.16 -6.28 -0.20
CA VAL A 297 -2.83 -7.54 0.19
C VAL A 297 -2.14 -8.05 1.45
N LEU A 298 -2.77 -7.82 2.61
CA LEU A 298 -2.22 -8.11 3.93
C LEU A 298 -2.96 -9.31 4.54
N THR A 299 -2.38 -10.50 4.41
CA THR A 299 -3.01 -11.74 4.90
C THR A 299 -2.57 -12.10 6.30
N HIS A 300 -3.22 -13.10 6.94
CA HIS A 300 -2.93 -13.51 8.32
C HIS A 300 -3.24 -12.36 9.31
N ASP A 301 -4.48 -11.89 9.27
CA ASP A 301 -4.96 -10.62 9.82
C ASP A 301 -5.20 -10.58 11.34
N SER A 302 -5.06 -11.72 12.04
CA SER A 302 -5.35 -11.80 13.47
C SER A 302 -4.70 -13.03 14.13
N ILE A 303 -4.97 -13.24 15.42
CA ILE A 303 -4.62 -14.47 16.16
C ILE A 303 -5.17 -15.75 15.48
N GLY A 304 -6.18 -15.61 14.62
CA GLY A 304 -6.76 -16.70 13.84
C GLY A 304 -5.81 -17.37 12.85
N LEU A 305 -4.60 -16.85 12.65
CA LEU A 305 -3.57 -17.54 11.88
C LEU A 305 -3.00 -18.77 12.61
N GLY A 306 -3.08 -18.80 13.96
CA GLY A 306 -2.82 -20.01 14.75
C GLY A 306 -1.39 -20.11 15.27
N GLU A 307 -0.76 -21.26 15.02
CA GLU A 307 0.44 -21.74 15.68
C GLU A 307 1.71 -20.94 15.40
N ASP A 308 1.75 -20.14 14.34
CA ASP A 308 2.90 -19.27 14.03
C ASP A 308 3.20 -18.27 15.16
N GLY A 309 2.21 -18.01 16.02
CA GLY A 309 2.37 -17.35 17.30
C GLY A 309 2.50 -15.81 17.23
N PRO A 310 2.85 -15.19 18.38
CA PRO A 310 2.76 -13.73 18.57
C PRO A 310 3.57 -12.90 17.60
N THR A 311 4.70 -13.42 17.09
CA THR A 311 5.56 -12.71 16.14
C THR A 311 4.93 -12.56 14.76
N HIS A 312 3.86 -13.32 14.47
CA HIS A 312 3.13 -13.29 13.21
C HIS A 312 1.69 -12.83 13.36
N GLN A 313 1.18 -12.72 14.59
CA GLN A 313 -0.20 -12.35 14.91
C GLN A 313 -0.33 -10.84 15.07
N PRO A 314 -0.97 -10.12 14.11
CA PRO A 314 -1.25 -8.70 14.27
C PRO A 314 -2.32 -8.48 15.36
N VAL A 315 -2.12 -7.46 16.19
CA VAL A 315 -3.04 -7.05 17.25
C VAL A 315 -3.41 -5.58 17.09
N GLU A 316 -2.39 -4.70 17.06
CA GLU A 316 -2.53 -3.24 16.92
C GLU A 316 -2.55 -2.76 15.47
N HIS A 317 -2.22 -3.62 14.51
CA HIS A 317 -1.98 -3.25 13.11
C HIS A 317 -3.23 -2.67 12.43
N LEU A 318 -4.44 -3.22 12.72
CA LEU A 318 -5.69 -2.66 12.19
C LEU A 318 -5.89 -1.22 12.64
N ALA A 319 -5.77 -0.96 13.94
CA ALA A 319 -5.89 0.38 14.50
C ALA A 319 -4.82 1.33 13.93
N ALA A 320 -3.59 0.84 13.82
CA ALA A 320 -2.46 1.58 13.28
C ALA A 320 -2.63 1.93 11.79
N LEU A 321 -3.18 1.04 10.97
CA LEU A 321 -3.48 1.30 9.56
C LEU A 321 -4.66 2.26 9.41
N ARG A 322 -5.75 2.07 10.17
CA ARG A 322 -6.91 2.98 10.21
C ARG A 322 -6.55 4.41 10.64
N ALA A 323 -5.44 4.59 11.37
CA ALA A 323 -4.94 5.91 11.74
C ALA A 323 -4.24 6.67 10.60
N ILE A 324 -3.93 6.03 9.46
CA ILE A 324 -3.28 6.68 8.32
C ILE A 324 -4.34 7.44 7.50
N PRO A 325 -4.27 8.77 7.38
CA PRO A 325 -5.21 9.52 6.54
C PRO A 325 -5.15 9.07 5.08
N ASN A 326 -6.30 9.08 4.39
CA ASN A 326 -6.42 8.68 2.99
C ASN A 326 -5.97 7.23 2.69
N LEU A 327 -6.02 6.32 3.67
CA LEU A 327 -5.87 4.88 3.45
C LEU A 327 -7.23 4.21 3.67
N MET A 328 -7.68 3.38 2.74
CA MET A 328 -8.83 2.51 2.97
C MET A 328 -8.37 1.18 3.55
N VAL A 329 -8.89 0.82 4.71
CA VAL A 329 -8.64 -0.47 5.35
C VAL A 329 -9.88 -1.33 5.19
N PHE A 330 -9.76 -2.44 4.49
CA PHE A 330 -10.80 -3.44 4.28
C PHE A 330 -10.52 -4.69 5.10
N ARG A 331 -11.49 -5.16 5.85
CA ARG A 331 -11.43 -6.43 6.55
C ARG A 331 -12.73 -7.21 6.31
N PRO A 332 -12.82 -7.91 5.15
CA PRO A 332 -14.05 -8.59 4.73
C PRO A 332 -14.37 -9.81 5.62
N ALA A 333 -15.66 -10.03 5.86
CA ALA A 333 -16.18 -11.11 6.69
C ALA A 333 -16.29 -12.45 5.95
N ASP A 334 -16.54 -12.41 4.65
CA ASP A 334 -16.74 -13.60 3.82
C ASP A 334 -16.28 -13.37 2.37
N THR A 335 -16.57 -14.34 1.52
CA THR A 335 -16.16 -14.30 0.11
C THR A 335 -16.85 -13.17 -0.67
N VAL A 336 -18.12 -12.90 -0.40
CA VAL A 336 -18.87 -11.83 -1.09
C VAL A 336 -18.28 -10.48 -0.74
N GLU A 337 -18.08 -10.20 0.55
CA GLU A 337 -17.43 -8.94 0.98
C GLU A 337 -16.01 -8.79 0.42
N ALA A 338 -15.24 -9.89 0.32
CA ALA A 338 -13.89 -9.83 -0.23
C ALA A 338 -13.89 -9.37 -1.69
N LEU A 339 -14.80 -9.88 -2.53
CA LEU A 339 -14.93 -9.45 -3.92
C LEU A 339 -15.43 -8.01 -4.03
N GLU A 340 -16.44 -7.64 -3.21
CA GLU A 340 -16.96 -6.28 -3.14
C GLU A 340 -15.87 -5.27 -2.73
N CYS A 341 -15.02 -5.60 -1.76
CA CYS A 341 -13.90 -4.77 -1.34
C CYS A 341 -12.87 -4.58 -2.47
N TRP A 342 -12.55 -5.62 -3.23
CA TRP A 342 -11.68 -5.51 -4.41
C TRP A 342 -12.26 -4.57 -5.47
N GLN A 343 -13.56 -4.66 -5.74
CA GLN A 343 -14.24 -3.75 -6.67
C GLN A 343 -14.08 -2.29 -6.22
N VAL A 344 -14.32 -2.01 -4.93
CA VAL A 344 -14.17 -0.66 -4.36
C VAL A 344 -12.73 -0.20 -4.44
N ALA A 345 -11.76 -1.02 -4.02
CA ALA A 345 -10.34 -0.69 -4.02
C ALA A 345 -9.81 -0.31 -5.42
N LEU A 346 -10.24 -1.04 -6.46
CA LEU A 346 -9.85 -0.77 -7.85
C LEU A 346 -10.50 0.49 -8.44
N GLN A 347 -11.68 0.89 -7.95
CA GLN A 347 -12.38 2.10 -8.42
C GLN A 347 -11.79 3.40 -7.88
N HIS A 348 -11.12 3.38 -6.73
CA HIS A 348 -10.54 4.57 -6.11
C HIS A 348 -9.16 4.91 -6.70
N LYS A 349 -9.09 5.96 -7.54
CA LYS A 349 -7.87 6.35 -8.25
C LYS A 349 -6.80 7.02 -7.37
N THR A 350 -7.21 7.66 -6.28
CA THR A 350 -6.38 8.56 -5.47
C THR A 350 -6.26 8.12 -4.02
N THR A 351 -6.63 6.87 -3.73
CA THR A 351 -6.61 6.32 -2.37
C THR A 351 -6.07 4.90 -2.42
N PRO A 352 -4.96 4.60 -1.73
CA PRO A 352 -4.48 3.24 -1.57
C PRO A 352 -5.41 2.43 -0.67
N SER A 353 -5.35 1.11 -0.82
CA SER A 353 -6.17 0.16 -0.06
C SER A 353 -5.30 -0.88 0.64
N ALA A 354 -5.65 -1.22 1.88
CA ALA A 354 -5.12 -2.34 2.64
C ALA A 354 -6.20 -3.41 2.78
N MET A 355 -6.02 -4.55 2.14
CA MET A 355 -6.91 -5.72 2.20
C MET A 355 -6.43 -6.63 3.33
N CYS A 356 -7.03 -6.54 4.52
CA CYS A 356 -6.69 -7.34 5.69
C CYS A 356 -7.48 -8.65 5.67
N LEU A 357 -6.80 -9.78 5.43
CA LEU A 357 -7.42 -11.03 5.03
C LEU A 357 -7.04 -12.18 5.96
N SER A 358 -8.02 -13.03 6.29
CA SER A 358 -7.84 -14.18 7.17
C SER A 358 -7.04 -15.32 6.55
N ARG A 359 -6.31 -16.07 7.40
CA ARG A 359 -5.77 -17.39 7.07
C ARG A 359 -6.81 -18.49 7.24
N GLN A 360 -7.58 -18.40 8.32
CA GLN A 360 -8.65 -19.35 8.66
C GLN A 360 -9.87 -19.14 7.76
N LYS A 361 -10.63 -20.22 7.56
CA LYS A 361 -11.88 -20.18 6.80
C LYS A 361 -12.94 -19.41 7.58
N THR A 362 -13.86 -18.78 6.84
CA THR A 362 -15.08 -18.18 7.35
C THR A 362 -16.30 -18.77 6.63
N PRO A 363 -17.44 -18.93 7.29
CA PRO A 363 -18.66 -19.35 6.62
C PRO A 363 -19.15 -18.29 5.64
N ALA A 364 -20.00 -18.66 4.69
CA ALA A 364 -20.74 -17.69 3.90
C ALA A 364 -21.79 -17.00 4.78
N LEU A 365 -21.68 -15.69 4.91
CA LEU A 365 -22.57 -14.86 5.73
C LEU A 365 -23.58 -14.09 4.87
N ARG A 366 -23.15 -13.66 3.69
CA ARG A 366 -23.97 -13.03 2.66
C ARG A 366 -24.61 -14.11 1.78
N THR A 367 -25.83 -14.50 2.09
CA THR A 367 -26.56 -15.60 1.44
C THR A 367 -27.67 -15.12 0.48
N THR A 368 -27.82 -13.80 0.37
CA THR A 368 -28.82 -13.17 -0.53
C THR A 368 -28.14 -12.10 -1.39
N ASP A 369 -28.56 -12.03 -2.66
CA ASP A 369 -28.12 -10.96 -3.56
C ASP A 369 -28.79 -9.63 -3.17
N ALA A 370 -28.00 -8.65 -2.82
CA ALA A 370 -28.48 -7.31 -2.44
C ALA A 370 -28.72 -6.41 -3.68
N GLY A 371 -28.33 -6.84 -4.88
CA GLY A 371 -28.39 -6.02 -6.09
C GLY A 371 -27.43 -4.81 -6.11
N GLU A 372 -26.67 -4.63 -5.04
CA GLU A 372 -25.67 -3.55 -4.91
C GLU A 372 -24.45 -4.02 -4.08
N ASN A 373 -23.32 -3.34 -4.23
CA ASN A 373 -22.12 -3.55 -3.42
C ASN A 373 -22.31 -2.91 -2.03
N LEU A 374 -22.65 -3.72 -1.02
CA LEU A 374 -22.88 -3.22 0.35
C LEU A 374 -21.59 -2.83 1.06
N SER A 375 -20.45 -3.46 0.75
CA SER A 375 -19.15 -3.13 1.34
C SER A 375 -18.73 -1.69 1.04
N ARG A 376 -19.23 -1.10 -0.07
CA ARG A 376 -19.05 0.31 -0.41
C ARG A 376 -19.58 1.27 0.66
N LYS A 377 -20.54 0.84 1.46
CA LYS A 377 -21.10 1.64 2.55
C LYS A 377 -20.19 1.66 3.78
N GLY A 378 -19.22 0.75 3.84
CA GLY A 378 -18.24 0.63 4.92
C GLY A 378 -18.78 0.00 6.19
N ALA A 379 -20.07 0.08 6.44
CA ALA A 379 -20.84 -0.65 7.45
C ALA A 379 -22.27 -0.80 6.97
N TYR A 380 -22.88 -1.98 7.20
CA TYR A 380 -24.27 -2.24 6.81
C TYR A 380 -24.90 -3.29 7.73
N GLU A 381 -26.23 -3.25 7.87
CA GLU A 381 -26.95 -4.28 8.60
C GLU A 381 -26.95 -5.59 7.81
N LEU A 382 -26.22 -6.59 8.34
CA LEU A 382 -26.13 -7.93 7.74
C LEU A 382 -27.33 -8.81 8.16
N LYS A 383 -27.76 -8.67 9.41
CA LYS A 383 -28.91 -9.41 9.96
C LYS A 383 -29.78 -8.46 10.79
N ALA A 384 -31.03 -8.33 10.40
CA ALA A 384 -32.01 -7.57 11.15
C ALA A 384 -32.43 -8.33 12.43
N ALA A 385 -32.88 -7.60 13.44
CA ALA A 385 -33.48 -8.15 14.64
C ALA A 385 -34.91 -8.63 14.39
N ASN A 386 -35.37 -9.60 15.18
CA ASN A 386 -36.79 -10.02 15.23
C ASN A 386 -37.61 -8.99 16.03
N GLY A 387 -38.01 -7.88 15.38
CA GLY A 387 -38.72 -6.76 15.99
C GLY A 387 -37.82 -5.56 16.28
N ALA A 388 -38.22 -4.73 17.24
CA ALA A 388 -37.42 -3.55 17.60
C ALA A 388 -36.11 -3.97 18.29
N ALA A 389 -34.99 -3.67 17.67
CA ALA A 389 -33.67 -4.07 18.16
C ALA A 389 -33.40 -3.49 19.57
N LYS A 390 -33.05 -4.33 20.51
CA LYS A 390 -32.55 -3.99 21.84
C LYS A 390 -31.00 -3.97 21.85
N VAL A 391 -30.40 -4.87 21.06
CA VAL A 391 -28.93 -5.03 20.94
C VAL A 391 -28.49 -4.84 19.51
N SER A 392 -27.37 -4.14 19.29
CA SER A 392 -26.67 -4.01 18.03
C SER A 392 -25.26 -4.56 18.20
N LEU A 393 -24.93 -5.63 17.46
CA LEU A 393 -23.61 -6.23 17.42
C LEU A 393 -22.88 -5.71 16.19
N PHE A 394 -21.68 -5.20 16.39
CA PHE A 394 -20.80 -4.72 15.33
C PHE A 394 -19.58 -5.63 15.23
N ALA A 395 -19.21 -6.04 14.03
CA ALA A 395 -18.03 -6.87 13.82
C ALA A 395 -17.40 -6.62 12.45
N THR A 396 -16.17 -7.07 12.28
CA THR A 396 -15.46 -7.05 11.01
C THR A 396 -14.66 -8.34 10.82
N GLY A 397 -14.35 -8.69 9.58
CA GLY A 397 -13.59 -9.90 9.30
C GLY A 397 -14.28 -11.17 9.82
N THR A 398 -13.47 -12.12 10.23
CA THR A 398 -13.97 -13.44 10.69
C THR A 398 -14.85 -13.37 11.93
N GLU A 399 -14.75 -12.31 12.73
CA GLU A 399 -15.55 -12.13 13.97
C GLU A 399 -17.02 -11.78 13.67
N VAL A 400 -17.38 -11.44 12.44
CA VAL A 400 -18.78 -11.29 12.04
C VAL A 400 -19.55 -12.61 12.24
N ALA A 401 -18.91 -13.77 12.01
CA ALA A 401 -19.52 -15.07 12.30
C ALA A 401 -19.81 -15.26 13.79
N ILE A 402 -18.92 -14.80 14.66
CA ILE A 402 -19.12 -14.82 16.13
C ILE A 402 -20.33 -13.94 16.52
N ALA A 403 -20.43 -12.76 15.90
CA ALA A 403 -21.57 -11.86 16.15
C ALA A 403 -22.91 -12.46 15.68
N ILE A 404 -22.92 -13.18 14.55
CA ILE A 404 -24.12 -13.88 14.04
C ILE A 404 -24.54 -15.00 15.00
N ASP A 405 -23.58 -15.79 15.52
CA ASP A 405 -23.88 -16.85 16.51
C ASP A 405 -24.40 -16.25 17.82
N ALA A 406 -23.77 -15.21 18.34
CA ALA A 406 -24.22 -14.49 19.52
C ALA A 406 -25.66 -13.93 19.36
N ALA A 407 -25.95 -13.32 18.19
CA ALA A 407 -27.28 -12.80 17.90
C ALA A 407 -28.32 -13.91 17.84
N ALA A 408 -28.00 -15.07 17.27
CA ALA A 408 -28.93 -16.21 17.23
C ALA A 408 -29.28 -16.71 18.64
N LYS A 409 -28.31 -16.78 19.54
CA LYS A 409 -28.53 -17.19 20.94
C LYS A 409 -29.33 -16.14 21.71
N LEU A 410 -29.04 -14.84 21.55
CA LEU A 410 -29.80 -13.75 22.18
C LEU A 410 -31.26 -13.71 21.69
N GLU A 411 -31.51 -13.90 20.41
CA GLU A 411 -32.85 -13.97 19.82
C GLU A 411 -33.65 -15.18 20.37
N ALA A 412 -32.97 -16.32 20.55
CA ALA A 412 -33.61 -17.50 21.17
C ALA A 412 -34.08 -17.25 22.63
N GLU A 413 -33.46 -16.30 23.32
CA GLU A 413 -33.82 -15.84 24.64
C GLU A 413 -34.82 -14.66 24.63
N GLY A 414 -35.32 -14.25 23.45
CA GLY A 414 -36.28 -13.15 23.30
C GLY A 414 -35.65 -11.75 23.32
N ILE A 415 -34.32 -11.65 23.15
CA ILE A 415 -33.60 -10.39 23.08
C ILE A 415 -33.37 -10.03 21.62
N ALA A 416 -34.19 -9.12 21.08
CA ALA A 416 -34.13 -8.69 19.68
C ALA A 416 -32.76 -8.08 19.36
N THR A 417 -31.97 -8.77 18.51
CA THR A 417 -30.56 -8.49 18.26
C THR A 417 -30.24 -8.40 16.76
N ARG A 418 -29.71 -7.29 16.31
CA ARG A 418 -29.22 -7.10 14.94
C ARG A 418 -27.72 -7.23 14.87
N VAL A 419 -27.21 -7.58 13.68
CA VAL A 419 -25.76 -7.65 13.38
C VAL A 419 -25.42 -6.70 12.25
N VAL A 420 -24.38 -5.91 12.46
CA VAL A 420 -23.79 -4.97 11.50
C VAL A 420 -22.40 -5.47 11.13
N SER A 421 -22.18 -5.75 9.85
CA SER A 421 -20.84 -5.96 9.31
C SER A 421 -20.17 -4.62 9.01
N VAL A 422 -18.89 -4.48 9.36
CA VAL A 422 -18.11 -3.23 9.23
C VAL A 422 -16.85 -3.49 8.42
N PRO A 423 -16.95 -3.72 7.09
CA PRO A 423 -15.76 -4.02 6.26
C PRO A 423 -14.78 -2.85 6.13
N SER A 424 -15.20 -1.57 6.33
CA SER A 424 -14.29 -0.42 6.27
C SER A 424 -14.79 0.77 7.08
N PHE A 425 -14.01 1.19 8.06
CA PHE A 425 -14.34 2.36 8.90
C PHE A 425 -14.30 3.66 8.11
N GLU A 426 -13.37 3.78 7.17
CA GLU A 426 -13.14 4.99 6.37
C GLU A 426 -14.31 5.24 5.42
N LEU A 427 -14.83 4.21 4.76
CA LEU A 427 -15.99 4.32 3.89
C LEU A 427 -17.26 4.63 4.69
N PHE A 428 -17.43 4.04 5.86
CA PHE A 428 -18.56 4.36 6.74
C PHE A 428 -18.50 5.81 7.20
N ALA A 429 -17.33 6.33 7.50
CA ALA A 429 -17.15 7.73 7.89
C ALA A 429 -17.57 8.74 6.80
N GLN A 430 -17.52 8.33 5.53
CA GLN A 430 -17.91 9.14 4.38
C GLN A 430 -19.42 9.09 4.09
N GLN A 431 -20.17 8.21 4.73
CA GLN A 431 -21.61 8.10 4.50
C GLN A 431 -22.37 9.33 5.03
N PRO A 432 -23.55 9.63 4.49
CA PRO A 432 -24.42 10.67 5.03
C PRO A 432 -24.73 10.44 6.51
N LYS A 433 -24.83 11.52 7.28
CA LYS A 433 -25.06 11.46 8.74
C LYS A 433 -26.29 10.63 9.12
N ALA A 434 -27.38 10.75 8.35
CA ALA A 434 -28.60 9.99 8.57
C ALA A 434 -28.34 8.46 8.44
N TYR A 435 -27.54 8.04 7.48
CA TYR A 435 -27.15 6.65 7.32
C TYR A 435 -26.29 6.18 8.50
N GLN A 436 -25.28 6.97 8.88
CA GLN A 436 -24.44 6.64 10.03
C GLN A 436 -25.27 6.48 11.30
N ASP A 437 -26.24 7.39 11.56
CA ASP A 437 -27.09 7.33 12.74
C ASP A 437 -28.02 6.11 12.74
N ALA A 438 -28.56 5.72 11.57
CA ALA A 438 -29.37 4.52 11.43
C ALA A 438 -28.55 3.23 11.69
N ILE A 439 -27.30 3.18 11.19
CA ILE A 439 -26.41 2.05 11.43
C ILE A 439 -25.96 1.98 12.89
N ILE A 440 -25.58 3.09 13.50
CA ILE A 440 -25.14 3.12 14.91
C ILE A 440 -26.28 2.79 15.87
N ALA A 441 -27.51 3.22 15.59
CA ALA A 441 -28.71 2.96 16.40
C ALA A 441 -28.50 3.18 17.90
N ARG A 442 -28.23 4.44 18.30
CA ARG A 442 -27.86 4.84 19.67
C ARG A 442 -28.84 4.44 20.75
N GLY A 443 -30.09 4.08 20.43
CA GLY A 443 -31.08 3.58 21.35
C GLY A 443 -30.96 2.10 21.73
N THR A 444 -29.92 1.41 21.24
CA THR A 444 -29.68 -0.02 21.53
C THR A 444 -28.42 -0.19 22.37
N VAL A 445 -28.30 -1.30 23.10
CA VAL A 445 -27.03 -1.77 23.67
C VAL A 445 -26.08 -2.12 22.50
N ARG A 446 -24.90 -1.57 22.51
CA ARG A 446 -23.95 -1.69 21.39
C ARG A 446 -22.69 -2.43 21.82
N ILE A 447 -22.42 -3.54 21.15
CA ILE A 447 -21.24 -4.38 21.41
C ILE A 447 -20.46 -4.52 20.11
N ALA A 448 -19.14 -4.34 20.17
CA ALA A 448 -18.27 -4.65 19.05
C ALA A 448 -17.38 -5.86 19.36
N VAL A 449 -17.07 -6.64 18.32
CA VAL A 449 -16.15 -7.78 18.42
C VAL A 449 -15.15 -7.76 17.26
N GLU A 450 -13.87 -7.79 17.61
CA GLU A 450 -12.75 -7.84 16.65
C GLU A 450 -11.52 -8.49 17.32
N ALA A 451 -10.84 -9.40 16.63
CA ALA A 451 -9.56 -9.96 17.10
C ALA A 451 -8.43 -8.94 16.89
N GLY A 452 -8.54 -7.81 17.54
CA GLY A 452 -7.64 -6.66 17.52
C GLY A 452 -7.90 -5.76 18.73
N LEU A 453 -7.38 -4.53 18.73
CA LEU A 453 -7.58 -3.55 19.80
C LEU A 453 -8.92 -2.80 19.66
N GLU A 454 -9.48 -2.37 20.80
CA GLU A 454 -10.68 -1.54 20.87
C GLU A 454 -10.56 -0.21 20.11
N GLN A 455 -9.35 0.28 19.90
CA GLN A 455 -9.09 1.59 19.33
C GLN A 455 -9.79 1.78 17.97
N GLY A 456 -10.61 2.82 17.90
CA GLY A 456 -11.44 3.14 16.73
C GLY A 456 -12.91 2.70 16.86
N TRP A 457 -13.24 1.72 17.70
CA TRP A 457 -14.59 1.20 17.86
C TRP A 457 -15.53 2.14 18.63
N MET A 458 -15.00 3.09 19.40
CA MET A 458 -15.80 4.11 20.11
C MET A 458 -16.81 4.83 19.22
N ARG A 459 -16.53 4.98 17.94
CA ARG A 459 -17.49 5.55 16.96
C ARG A 459 -18.79 4.77 16.89
N PHE A 460 -18.72 3.44 16.99
CA PHE A 460 -19.86 2.52 16.87
C PHE A 460 -20.51 2.25 18.22
N ILE A 461 -19.70 1.93 19.22
CA ILE A 461 -20.21 1.48 20.53
C ILE A 461 -20.50 2.64 21.49
N GLY A 462 -19.81 3.78 21.38
CA GLY A 462 -19.90 4.90 22.33
C GLY A 462 -19.38 4.52 23.71
N GLU A 463 -19.58 5.40 24.70
CA GLU A 463 -19.08 5.22 26.07
C GLU A 463 -19.83 4.13 26.84
N ASP A 464 -21.10 3.89 26.51
CA ASP A 464 -21.99 2.90 27.19
C ASP A 464 -21.89 1.49 26.58
N GLY A 465 -21.16 1.33 25.48
CA GLY A 465 -21.00 0.04 24.80
C GLY A 465 -19.92 -0.85 25.42
N ALA A 466 -19.66 -1.98 24.78
CA ALA A 466 -18.54 -2.85 25.15
C ALA A 466 -17.80 -3.37 23.93
N PHE A 467 -16.55 -3.69 24.14
CA PHE A 467 -15.67 -4.29 23.15
C PHE A 467 -15.20 -5.68 23.61
N VAL A 468 -15.32 -6.66 22.71
CA VAL A 468 -14.79 -8.01 22.91
C VAL A 468 -13.62 -8.20 21.94
N GLY A 469 -12.41 -8.26 22.44
CA GLY A 469 -11.20 -8.32 21.61
C GLY A 469 -9.92 -8.50 22.40
N MET A 470 -8.80 -8.13 21.79
CA MET A 470 -7.48 -8.30 22.37
C MET A 470 -7.12 -7.15 23.32
N THR A 471 -6.42 -7.50 24.41
CA THR A 471 -5.84 -6.55 25.37
C THR A 471 -4.33 -6.68 25.47
N GLY A 472 -3.72 -7.61 24.74
CA GLY A 472 -2.30 -7.90 24.71
C GLY A 472 -1.95 -8.74 23.49
N PHE A 473 -0.71 -9.21 23.44
CA PHE A 473 -0.22 -10.04 22.35
C PHE A 473 -0.83 -11.45 22.38
N GLY A 474 -0.83 -12.11 21.20
CA GLY A 474 -1.35 -13.45 21.03
C GLY A 474 -0.48 -14.55 21.65
N ALA A 475 -0.72 -15.78 21.24
CA ALA A 475 0.00 -16.98 21.69
C ALA A 475 0.08 -18.01 20.57
N SER A 476 0.93 -19.04 20.71
CA SER A 476 1.02 -20.13 19.75
C SER A 476 0.11 -21.28 20.17
N ALA A 477 -0.97 -21.49 19.43
CA ALA A 477 -1.92 -22.60 19.57
C ALA A 477 -2.84 -22.65 18.33
N PRO A 478 -3.66 -23.71 18.13
CA PRO A 478 -4.73 -23.70 17.15
C PRO A 478 -5.68 -22.50 17.30
N ALA A 479 -6.20 -21.98 16.19
CA ALA A 479 -7.01 -20.77 16.16
C ALA A 479 -8.18 -20.80 17.16
N GLU A 480 -8.92 -21.90 17.19
CA GLU A 480 -10.10 -22.10 18.05
C GLU A 480 -9.71 -21.97 19.54
N VAL A 481 -8.58 -22.57 19.92
CA VAL A 481 -8.04 -22.50 21.30
C VAL A 481 -7.66 -21.07 21.67
N LEU A 482 -7.12 -20.32 20.71
CA LEU A 482 -6.74 -18.91 20.94
C LEU A 482 -7.96 -18.01 21.11
N TYR A 483 -8.97 -18.15 20.25
CA TYR A 483 -10.22 -17.39 20.39
C TYR A 483 -10.90 -17.64 21.74
N GLU A 484 -10.97 -18.91 22.18
CA GLU A 484 -11.49 -19.28 23.49
C GLU A 484 -10.64 -18.71 24.64
N LYS A 485 -9.30 -18.87 24.56
CA LYS A 485 -8.37 -18.38 25.58
C LYS A 485 -8.42 -16.87 25.76
N PHE A 486 -8.55 -16.12 24.69
CA PHE A 486 -8.62 -14.66 24.71
C PHE A 486 -10.05 -14.13 24.90
N GLY A 487 -11.04 -15.02 25.08
CA GLY A 487 -12.42 -14.64 25.33
C GLY A 487 -13.12 -13.97 24.15
N ILE A 488 -12.65 -14.19 22.91
CA ILE A 488 -13.28 -13.64 21.70
C ILE A 488 -14.30 -14.69 21.21
N THR A 489 -15.40 -14.82 21.95
CA THR A 489 -16.42 -15.86 21.76
C THR A 489 -17.82 -15.30 21.71
N ALA A 490 -18.75 -16.05 21.14
CA ALA A 490 -20.17 -15.67 21.15
C ALA A 490 -20.71 -15.48 22.58
N ASP A 491 -20.28 -16.33 23.52
CA ASP A 491 -20.75 -16.27 24.91
C ASP A 491 -20.23 -15.00 25.62
N ALA A 492 -18.98 -14.56 25.35
CA ALA A 492 -18.48 -13.28 25.86
C ALA A 492 -19.26 -12.08 25.30
N VAL A 493 -19.63 -12.13 24.02
CA VAL A 493 -20.47 -11.09 23.38
C VAL A 493 -21.85 -11.05 24.02
N ILE A 494 -22.46 -12.22 24.31
CA ILE A 494 -23.78 -12.35 24.99
C ILE A 494 -23.71 -11.79 26.42
N GLU A 495 -22.67 -12.14 27.16
CA GLU A 495 -22.47 -11.64 28.54
C GLU A 495 -22.31 -10.12 28.53
N ALA A 496 -21.47 -9.58 27.63
CA ALA A 496 -21.31 -8.14 27.48
C ALA A 496 -22.60 -7.41 27.15
N ALA A 497 -23.48 -8.01 26.32
CA ALA A 497 -24.77 -7.45 25.98
C ALA A 497 -25.76 -7.52 27.16
N LYS A 498 -25.88 -8.67 27.82
CA LYS A 498 -26.79 -8.87 28.95
C LYS A 498 -26.50 -7.98 30.16
N THR A 499 -25.21 -7.72 30.41
CA THR A 499 -24.77 -6.85 31.53
C THR A 499 -25.20 -5.38 31.33
N ARG A 500 -25.61 -5.00 30.11
CA ARG A 500 -25.95 -3.63 29.71
C ARG A 500 -27.43 -3.43 29.35
N LEU A 501 -28.23 -4.50 29.37
CA LEU A 501 -29.68 -4.47 29.19
C LEU A 501 -30.39 -4.11 30.49
#